data_0ed560a6ce5f80597f633a8c88332411
#
_entry.id   0ed560a6ce5f80597f633a8c88332411
#
_cell.length_a   1.000
_cell.length_b   1.000
_cell.length_c   1.000
_cell.angle_alpha   90.00
_cell.angle_beta   90.00
_cell.angle_gamma   90.00
#
_symmetry.space_group_name_H-M   'P 1'
#
loop_
_entity.id
_entity.type
_entity.pdbx_description
1 polymer ?
#
loop_
_entity_poly.entity_id
_entity_poly.type
_entity_poly.pdbx_seq_one_letter_code
_entity_poly.pdbx_strand_id
1 'polypeptide(L)'
;KRQDEQDSSAGNDVYLTIDINLQKKIYNALEDKIIQILLTYMRNGDTKYSYNSNGSVDTVYILAKEVYFALIDNNIVSIKHIASQSTDTERQIYSAFLSKQDSTMEWLRNELSVGDTPYGKLDEEQQLYIWYVYTSLKDRGVFNTANVDTDDNVYKDWTEGNGTSLKELLTHGISKNWINLNIFSSEQYTSLQESYDALIDYIDSYLREDTSFYKKMYKYMVNAGNISGRQICMLLYEQGVLDMNDENSRYASLASGGLGAYEFMVYAITNKIITPAQLALQPCSASTVITNPQNGDILAMVSYPSYDNNKLSGTVDAKYFNSLINDKAAPMINRATQSFTAPGSTYKPCTTIAGMDTGTISSGTTFYCSGSFDKVTPAPKCWRLSGHGGEVAATAIRDSCNVYFYNVGYNLACRKDGTYNSTYGTSTLQKYSDLLGLSTKAGVEIEENSPQASNTNSIASAIGPVSYTHLRAHETLSD
;
A
#
# COMPACT_ATOMS: atom_id res chain seq x y z
N LYS A 1 -33.95 28.90 -13.25
CA LYS A 1 -34.03 27.79 -14.20
C LYS A 1 -33.34 28.25 -15.49
N ARG A 2 -32.34 27.51 -15.99
CA ARG A 2 -31.78 27.73 -17.31
C ARG A 2 -32.85 27.37 -18.32
N GLN A 3 -33.05 28.23 -19.33
CA GLN A 3 -34.12 28.09 -20.32
C GLN A 3 -33.94 26.88 -21.28
N ASP A 4 -32.86 26.10 -21.15
CA ASP A 4 -32.49 24.99 -22.02
C ASP A 4 -32.35 23.63 -21.25
N GLU A 5 -32.89 23.51 -20.06
CA GLU A 5 -32.95 22.19 -19.38
C GLU A 5 -34.08 21.33 -20.00
N GLN A 6 -33.68 20.43 -20.87
CA GLN A 6 -34.53 19.34 -21.34
C GLN A 6 -34.66 18.30 -20.21
N ASP A 7 -35.87 17.95 -19.84
CA ASP A 7 -36.12 16.86 -18.90
C ASP A 7 -35.48 15.56 -19.41
N SER A 8 -34.78 14.85 -18.51
CA SER A 8 -34.14 13.57 -18.87
C SER A 8 -35.23 12.56 -19.31
N SER A 9 -35.08 11.98 -20.50
CA SER A 9 -35.88 10.85 -20.93
C SER A 9 -35.19 9.52 -20.62
N ALA A 10 -35.96 8.48 -20.32
CA ALA A 10 -35.40 7.14 -20.14
C ALA A 10 -34.70 6.70 -21.43
N GLY A 11 -33.45 6.21 -21.28
CA GLY A 11 -32.72 5.60 -22.38
C GLY A 11 -33.19 4.17 -22.68
N ASN A 12 -32.51 3.52 -23.62
CA ASN A 12 -32.74 2.10 -23.91
C ASN A 12 -32.18 1.21 -22.81
N ASP A 13 -32.77 0.05 -22.62
CA ASP A 13 -32.25 -0.99 -21.74
C ASP A 13 -30.86 -1.48 -22.24
N VAL A 14 -29.96 -1.69 -21.33
CA VAL A 14 -28.63 -2.27 -21.61
C VAL A 14 -28.57 -3.66 -21.00
N TYR A 15 -28.31 -4.66 -21.83
CA TYR A 15 -28.12 -6.05 -21.40
C TYR A 15 -26.66 -6.37 -21.29
N LEU A 16 -26.25 -6.89 -20.13
CA LEU A 16 -24.87 -7.31 -19.86
C LEU A 16 -24.73 -8.83 -19.99
N THR A 17 -23.55 -9.30 -20.35
CA THR A 17 -23.19 -10.72 -20.35
C THR A 17 -22.94 -11.27 -18.93
N ILE A 18 -22.90 -10.38 -17.94
CA ILE A 18 -22.62 -10.72 -16.53
C ILE A 18 -23.74 -11.56 -15.91
N ASP A 19 -23.39 -12.74 -15.39
CA ASP A 19 -24.26 -13.53 -14.51
C ASP A 19 -24.13 -12.99 -13.06
N ILE A 20 -25.18 -12.35 -12.58
CA ILE A 20 -25.21 -11.73 -11.25
C ILE A 20 -25.02 -12.75 -10.11
N ASN A 21 -25.47 -13.99 -10.27
CA ASN A 21 -25.31 -15.02 -9.25
C ASN A 21 -23.84 -15.50 -9.19
N LEU A 22 -23.22 -15.65 -10.38
CA LEU A 22 -21.80 -15.95 -10.47
C LEU A 22 -20.97 -14.82 -9.87
N GLN A 23 -21.27 -13.56 -10.22
CA GLN A 23 -20.64 -12.36 -9.69
C GLN A 23 -20.65 -12.33 -8.15
N LYS A 24 -21.81 -12.55 -7.53
CA LYS A 24 -21.97 -12.60 -6.07
C LYS A 24 -21.18 -13.75 -5.43
N LYS A 25 -21.23 -14.95 -6.02
CA LYS A 25 -20.48 -16.10 -5.50
C LYS A 25 -18.97 -15.85 -5.52
N ILE A 26 -18.46 -15.25 -6.61
CA ILE A 26 -17.04 -14.92 -6.72
C ILE A 26 -16.65 -13.84 -5.73
N TYR A 27 -17.48 -12.79 -5.56
CA TYR A 27 -17.21 -11.76 -4.55
C TYR A 27 -17.03 -12.36 -3.16
N ASN A 28 -17.94 -13.23 -2.73
CA ASN A 28 -17.86 -13.92 -1.44
C ASN A 28 -16.63 -14.82 -1.36
N ALA A 29 -16.29 -15.54 -2.44
CA ALA A 29 -15.13 -16.41 -2.47
C ALA A 29 -13.80 -15.63 -2.37
N LEU A 30 -13.72 -14.44 -2.99
CA LEU A 30 -12.57 -13.55 -2.85
C LEU A 30 -12.43 -13.05 -1.41
N GLU A 31 -13.52 -12.60 -0.81
CA GLU A 31 -13.52 -12.15 0.60
C GLU A 31 -13.10 -13.27 1.54
N ASP A 32 -13.68 -14.47 1.40
CA ASP A 32 -13.33 -15.65 2.20
C ASP A 32 -11.84 -16.02 2.04
N LYS A 33 -11.31 -15.90 0.83
CA LYS A 33 -9.89 -16.18 0.57
C LYS A 33 -8.97 -15.16 1.20
N ILE A 34 -9.31 -13.88 1.16
CA ILE A 34 -8.54 -12.82 1.81
C ILE A 34 -8.59 -12.99 3.33
N ILE A 35 -9.77 -13.30 3.90
CA ILE A 35 -9.91 -13.65 5.33
C ILE A 35 -8.99 -14.80 5.71
N GLN A 36 -8.98 -15.88 4.91
CA GLN A 36 -8.11 -17.02 5.17
C GLN A 36 -6.64 -16.63 5.17
N ILE A 37 -6.20 -15.81 4.21
CA ILE A 37 -4.82 -15.31 4.13
C ILE A 37 -4.50 -14.45 5.35
N LEU A 38 -5.34 -13.47 5.67
CA LEU A 38 -5.16 -12.58 6.82
C LEU A 38 -5.00 -13.38 8.12
N LEU A 39 -5.90 -14.32 8.39
CA LEU A 39 -5.86 -15.15 9.61
C LEU A 39 -4.65 -16.11 9.63
N THR A 40 -4.19 -16.58 8.46
CA THR A 40 -3.01 -17.45 8.38
C THR A 40 -1.73 -16.71 8.81
N TYR A 41 -1.63 -15.44 8.44
CA TYR A 41 -0.44 -14.63 8.74
C TYR A 41 -0.59 -13.76 9.99
N MET A 42 -1.79 -13.65 10.56
CA MET A 42 -2.02 -12.88 11.77
C MET A 42 -1.46 -13.59 13.01
N ARG A 43 -0.75 -12.87 13.87
CA ARG A 43 -0.13 -13.38 15.11
C ARG A 43 -0.30 -12.46 16.30
N ASN A 44 -0.49 -13.09 17.45
CA ASN A 44 -0.45 -12.42 18.75
C ASN A 44 0.97 -12.50 19.33
N GLY A 45 1.80 -11.49 19.04
CA GLY A 45 3.20 -11.44 19.46
C GLY A 45 3.90 -10.22 18.88
N ASP A 46 5.20 -10.10 19.13
CA ASP A 46 6.01 -8.93 18.72
C ASP A 46 6.96 -9.22 17.54
N THR A 47 7.03 -10.48 17.08
CA THR A 47 7.94 -10.87 16.02
C THR A 47 7.24 -10.84 14.66
N LYS A 48 7.54 -9.82 13.86
CA LYS A 48 6.96 -9.62 12.53
C LYS A 48 7.55 -10.57 11.47
N TYR A 49 8.78 -11.00 11.63
CA TYR A 49 9.48 -11.81 10.65
C TYR A 49 9.86 -13.19 11.21
N SER A 50 9.69 -14.24 10.40
CA SER A 50 10.42 -15.48 10.60
C SER A 50 11.56 -15.58 9.60
N TYR A 51 12.62 -16.30 9.98
CA TYR A 51 13.82 -16.45 9.16
C TYR A 51 14.08 -17.92 8.91
N ASN A 52 14.50 -18.23 7.70
CA ASN A 52 14.96 -19.58 7.35
C ASN A 52 16.40 -19.83 7.87
N SER A 53 16.91 -21.05 7.69
CA SER A 53 18.20 -21.47 8.20
C SER A 53 19.41 -20.69 7.66
N ASN A 54 19.25 -19.96 6.55
CA ASN A 54 20.32 -19.13 5.97
C ASN A 54 20.18 -17.62 6.35
N GLY A 55 19.28 -17.29 7.27
CA GLY A 55 19.09 -15.92 7.77
C GLY A 55 18.24 -15.00 6.88
N SER A 56 17.68 -15.51 5.78
CA SER A 56 16.74 -14.74 4.97
C SER A 56 15.34 -14.78 5.57
N VAL A 57 14.55 -13.70 5.36
CA VAL A 57 13.14 -13.67 5.76
C VAL A 57 12.39 -14.78 5.05
N ASP A 58 11.71 -15.60 5.84
CA ASP A 58 10.87 -16.71 5.36
C ASP A 58 9.40 -16.28 5.27
N THR A 59 8.89 -15.70 6.33
CA THR A 59 7.50 -15.25 6.41
C THR A 59 7.40 -13.90 7.11
N VAL A 60 6.54 -13.03 6.59
CA VAL A 60 6.16 -11.77 7.21
C VAL A 60 4.78 -11.94 7.84
N TYR A 61 4.66 -11.66 9.14
CA TYR A 61 3.41 -11.79 9.88
C TYR A 61 2.71 -10.44 10.05
N ILE A 62 1.39 -10.49 10.17
CA ILE A 62 0.55 -9.36 10.56
C ILE A 62 0.38 -9.45 12.09
N LEU A 63 0.92 -8.49 12.81
CA LEU A 63 0.83 -8.50 14.27
C LEU A 63 -0.55 -8.04 14.73
N ALA A 64 -1.07 -8.61 15.81
CA ALA A 64 -2.36 -8.22 16.38
C ALA A 64 -2.45 -6.71 16.65
N LYS A 65 -1.36 -6.08 17.07
CA LYS A 65 -1.29 -4.63 17.30
C LYS A 65 -1.45 -3.82 15.99
N GLU A 66 -1.02 -4.35 14.85
CA GLU A 66 -1.27 -3.72 13.54
C GLU A 66 -2.77 -3.77 13.19
N VAL A 67 -3.45 -4.89 13.53
CA VAL A 67 -4.90 -5.02 13.36
C VAL A 67 -5.65 -4.05 14.26
N TYR A 68 -5.26 -3.93 15.53
CA TYR A 68 -5.87 -2.96 16.46
C TYR A 68 -5.68 -1.53 15.99
N PHE A 69 -4.48 -1.19 15.54
CA PHE A 69 -4.22 0.14 15.00
C PHE A 69 -5.01 0.40 13.70
N ALA A 70 -5.16 -0.60 12.83
CA ALA A 70 -5.92 -0.48 11.60
C ALA A 70 -7.38 -0.04 11.84
N LEU A 71 -8.01 -0.46 12.94
CA LEU A 71 -9.35 -0.01 13.33
C LEU A 71 -9.41 1.50 13.59
N ILE A 72 -8.37 2.06 14.19
CA ILE A 72 -8.24 3.51 14.43
C ILE A 72 -7.86 4.23 13.13
N ASP A 73 -6.89 3.72 12.41
CA ASP A 73 -6.34 4.35 11.22
C ASP A 73 -7.37 4.47 10.08
N ASN A 74 -8.27 3.49 9.99
CA ASN A 74 -9.36 3.45 9.00
C ASN A 74 -10.68 4.02 9.53
N ASN A 75 -10.68 4.69 10.70
CA ASN A 75 -11.84 5.31 11.31
C ASN A 75 -13.00 4.35 11.66
N ILE A 76 -12.74 3.05 11.81
CA ILE A 76 -13.71 2.11 12.37
C ILE A 76 -13.91 2.45 13.85
N VAL A 77 -12.81 2.70 14.56
CA VAL A 77 -12.80 3.36 15.86
C VAL A 77 -12.46 4.84 15.64
N SER A 78 -13.35 5.73 16.06
CA SER A 78 -13.24 7.17 15.86
C SER A 78 -12.45 7.84 16.97
N ILE A 79 -11.31 8.44 16.65
CA ILE A 79 -10.54 9.25 17.62
C ILE A 79 -11.28 10.52 18.05
N LYS A 80 -12.17 11.06 17.19
CA LYS A 80 -13.04 12.18 17.57
C LYS A 80 -14.06 11.76 18.63
N HIS A 81 -14.56 10.53 18.55
CA HIS A 81 -15.47 9.99 19.56
C HIS A 81 -14.71 9.74 20.87
N ILE A 82 -13.48 9.21 20.81
CA ILE A 82 -12.61 9.06 21.99
C ILE A 82 -12.45 10.41 22.71
N ALA A 83 -12.25 11.50 21.95
CA ALA A 83 -12.12 12.84 22.51
C ALA A 83 -13.40 13.36 23.20
N SER A 84 -14.57 12.76 22.91
CA SER A 84 -15.82 13.09 23.61
C SER A 84 -15.90 12.53 25.03
N GLN A 85 -15.04 11.54 25.36
CA GLN A 85 -14.91 10.94 26.69
C GLN A 85 -16.22 10.38 27.26
N SER A 86 -17.06 9.84 26.39
CA SER A 86 -18.42 9.37 26.72
C SER A 86 -18.42 8.13 27.62
N THR A 87 -17.35 7.32 27.55
CA THR A 87 -17.19 6.10 28.33
C THR A 87 -15.93 6.13 29.20
N ASP A 88 -15.81 5.20 30.16
CA ASP A 88 -14.60 5.06 30.99
C ASP A 88 -13.40 4.67 30.14
N THR A 89 -13.58 3.80 29.15
CA THR A 89 -12.54 3.38 28.22
C THR A 89 -12.02 4.58 27.43
N GLU A 90 -12.92 5.41 26.91
CA GLU A 90 -12.53 6.62 26.15
C GLU A 90 -11.80 7.63 27.02
N ARG A 91 -12.26 7.86 28.27
CA ARG A 91 -11.58 8.75 29.23
C ARG A 91 -10.13 8.32 29.49
N GLN A 92 -9.92 7.02 29.72
CA GLN A 92 -8.57 6.47 29.95
C GLN A 92 -7.68 6.66 28.76
N ILE A 93 -8.16 6.28 27.56
CA ILE A 93 -7.40 6.41 26.30
C ILE A 93 -7.11 7.87 25.99
N TYR A 94 -8.08 8.76 26.15
CA TYR A 94 -7.89 10.19 25.84
C TYR A 94 -6.91 10.85 26.82
N SER A 95 -6.96 10.53 28.11
CA SER A 95 -5.98 10.99 29.09
C SER A 95 -4.55 10.54 28.73
N ALA A 96 -4.38 9.28 28.34
CA ALA A 96 -3.09 8.77 27.87
C ALA A 96 -2.63 9.48 26.56
N PHE A 97 -3.57 9.77 25.65
CA PHE A 97 -3.29 10.50 24.42
C PHE A 97 -2.83 11.94 24.71
N LEU A 98 -3.46 12.67 25.61
CA LEU A 98 -3.04 14.03 25.94
C LEU A 98 -1.62 14.06 26.49
N SER A 99 -1.26 13.12 27.38
CA SER A 99 0.11 12.98 27.88
C SER A 99 1.12 12.68 26.76
N LYS A 100 0.74 11.82 25.80
CA LYS A 100 1.56 11.53 24.62
C LYS A 100 1.70 12.74 23.71
N GLN A 101 0.60 13.47 23.47
CA GLN A 101 0.58 14.68 22.66
C GLN A 101 1.53 15.73 23.25
N ASP A 102 1.40 16.01 24.55
CA ASP A 102 2.24 17.02 25.20
C ASP A 102 3.72 16.67 25.10
N SER A 103 4.09 15.42 25.43
CA SER A 103 5.49 14.99 25.35
C SER A 103 6.03 14.98 23.92
N THR A 104 5.21 14.60 22.94
CA THR A 104 5.61 14.59 21.53
C THR A 104 5.80 16.02 21.00
N MET A 105 4.89 16.93 21.32
CA MET A 105 4.97 18.33 20.88
C MET A 105 6.15 19.07 21.55
N GLU A 106 6.40 18.80 22.82
CA GLU A 106 7.57 19.33 23.53
C GLU A 106 8.88 18.84 22.90
N TRP A 107 9.00 17.51 22.64
CA TRP A 107 10.15 16.96 21.98
C TRP A 107 10.34 17.56 20.57
N LEU A 108 9.28 17.61 19.77
CA LEU A 108 9.34 18.12 18.40
C LEU A 108 9.77 19.59 18.36
N ARG A 109 9.21 20.42 19.26
CA ARG A 109 9.60 21.81 19.36
C ARG A 109 11.07 21.97 19.76
N ASN A 110 11.53 21.17 20.71
CA ASN A 110 12.95 21.16 21.11
C ASN A 110 13.85 20.71 19.97
N GLU A 111 13.48 19.64 19.23
CA GLU A 111 14.26 19.14 18.09
C GLU A 111 14.37 20.19 16.97
N LEU A 112 13.29 20.90 16.68
CA LEU A 112 13.28 21.94 15.67
C LEU A 112 14.00 23.23 16.12
N SER A 113 13.97 23.59 17.42
CA SER A 113 14.56 24.85 17.92
C SER A 113 16.02 24.71 18.32
N VAL A 114 16.34 23.72 19.14
CA VAL A 114 17.67 23.54 19.76
C VAL A 114 18.37 22.30 19.19
N GLY A 115 17.65 21.22 18.99
CA GLY A 115 18.15 19.98 18.42
C GLY A 115 18.68 20.17 17.00
N ASP A 116 19.44 19.21 16.54
CA ASP A 116 19.96 19.16 15.17
C ASP A 116 20.31 17.72 14.82
N THR A 117 19.41 16.79 15.20
CA THR A 117 19.66 15.37 15.01
C THR A 117 19.43 15.01 13.56
N PRO A 118 20.44 14.47 12.85
CA PRO A 118 20.25 13.94 11.50
C PRO A 118 19.10 12.93 11.43
N TYR A 119 18.28 13.01 10.38
CA TYR A 119 17.09 12.18 10.23
C TYR A 119 17.37 10.68 10.44
N GLY A 120 18.44 10.16 9.85
CA GLY A 120 18.83 8.74 9.98
C GLY A 120 19.36 8.33 11.36
N LYS A 121 19.49 9.27 12.32
CA LYS A 121 19.90 9.00 13.72
C LYS A 121 18.74 9.02 14.70
N LEU A 122 17.58 9.47 14.28
CA LEU A 122 16.35 9.43 15.05
C LEU A 122 15.83 7.99 15.16
N ASP A 123 15.08 7.68 16.22
CA ASP A 123 14.37 6.41 16.30
C ASP A 123 13.19 6.38 15.32
N GLU A 124 12.58 5.21 15.14
CA GLU A 124 11.49 4.98 14.16
C GLU A 124 10.28 5.90 14.38
N GLU A 125 9.88 6.10 15.64
CA GLU A 125 8.77 6.97 16.00
C GLU A 125 9.10 8.44 15.67
N GLN A 126 10.30 8.90 16.06
CA GLN A 126 10.80 10.23 15.79
C GLN A 126 10.94 10.50 14.29
N GLN A 127 11.49 9.53 13.54
CA GLN A 127 11.57 9.61 12.08
C GLN A 127 10.19 9.78 11.44
N LEU A 128 9.19 9.02 11.92
CA LEU A 128 7.82 9.15 11.41
C LEU A 128 7.24 10.55 11.66
N TYR A 129 7.48 11.13 12.82
CA TYR A 129 6.99 12.48 13.15
C TYR A 129 7.70 13.56 12.31
N ILE A 130 9.00 13.50 12.20
CA ILE A 130 9.81 14.43 11.39
C ILE A 130 9.43 14.35 9.91
N TRP A 131 9.27 13.14 9.39
CA TRP A 131 8.83 12.93 8.00
C TRP A 131 7.42 13.46 7.76
N TYR A 132 6.53 13.28 8.73
CA TYR A 132 5.18 13.80 8.66
C TYR A 132 5.18 15.33 8.60
N VAL A 133 5.98 16.00 9.42
CA VAL A 133 6.15 17.46 9.37
C VAL A 133 6.62 17.90 7.98
N TYR A 134 7.68 17.28 7.46
CA TYR A 134 8.20 17.60 6.13
C TYR A 134 7.15 17.43 5.02
N THR A 135 6.46 16.29 4.99
CA THR A 135 5.44 16.03 3.96
C THR A 135 4.23 16.96 4.09
N SER A 136 3.77 17.24 5.31
CA SER A 136 2.66 18.16 5.52
C SER A 136 3.00 19.61 5.16
N LEU A 137 4.25 20.05 5.35
CA LEU A 137 4.70 21.36 4.85
C LEU A 137 4.66 21.44 3.32
N LYS A 138 4.97 20.33 2.62
CA LYS A 138 4.84 20.23 1.15
C LYS A 138 3.38 20.31 0.74
N ASP A 139 2.53 19.48 1.34
CA ASP A 139 1.10 19.40 1.00
C ASP A 139 0.36 20.72 1.26
N ARG A 140 0.81 21.48 2.24
CA ARG A 140 0.32 22.83 2.54
C ARG A 140 0.93 23.93 1.68
N GLY A 141 1.87 23.60 0.79
CA GLY A 141 2.55 24.56 -0.08
C GLY A 141 3.54 25.47 0.65
N VAL A 142 3.82 25.21 1.93
CA VAL A 142 4.84 25.94 2.72
C VAL A 142 6.23 25.58 2.19
N PHE A 143 6.50 24.29 2.00
CA PHE A 143 7.72 23.83 1.32
C PHE A 143 7.45 23.71 -0.17
N ASN A 144 7.97 24.66 -0.96
CA ASN A 144 7.73 24.74 -2.40
C ASN A 144 8.78 23.92 -3.16
N THR A 145 8.41 22.69 -3.51
CA THR A 145 9.28 21.77 -4.24
C THR A 145 9.67 22.25 -5.64
N ALA A 146 8.90 23.15 -6.25
CA ALA A 146 9.23 23.71 -7.58
C ALA A 146 10.45 24.66 -7.53
N ASN A 147 10.75 25.21 -6.36
CA ASN A 147 11.90 26.10 -6.17
C ASN A 147 13.17 25.35 -5.75
N VAL A 148 13.05 24.04 -5.43
CA VAL A 148 14.16 23.25 -4.93
C VAL A 148 15.13 22.90 -6.04
N ASP A 149 16.41 23.22 -5.83
CA ASP A 149 17.51 22.67 -6.62
C ASP A 149 17.77 21.24 -6.15
N THR A 150 17.42 20.25 -6.99
CA THR A 150 17.62 18.83 -6.68
C THR A 150 19.10 18.43 -6.62
N ASP A 151 20.01 19.30 -7.10
CA ASP A 151 21.46 19.10 -7.01
C ASP A 151 22.08 19.74 -5.77
N ASP A 152 21.31 20.47 -4.96
CA ASP A 152 21.78 21.04 -3.70
C ASP A 152 22.15 19.93 -2.69
N ASN A 153 23.30 20.08 -2.05
CA ASN A 153 23.85 19.04 -1.17
C ASN A 153 22.97 18.78 0.05
N VAL A 154 22.40 19.83 0.67
CA VAL A 154 21.54 19.67 1.86
C VAL A 154 20.26 18.92 1.49
N TYR A 155 19.69 19.21 0.30
CA TYR A 155 18.51 18.50 -0.17
C TYR A 155 18.79 17.04 -0.52
N LYS A 156 19.93 16.75 -1.16
CA LYS A 156 20.36 15.37 -1.45
C LYS A 156 20.57 14.57 -0.16
N ASP A 157 21.34 15.11 0.79
CA ASP A 157 21.59 14.45 2.07
C ASP A 157 20.30 14.19 2.85
N TRP A 158 19.33 15.10 2.77
CA TRP A 158 18.00 14.89 3.35
C TRP A 158 17.23 13.75 2.65
N THR A 159 17.18 13.75 1.32
CA THR A 159 16.42 12.74 0.57
C THR A 159 17.05 11.36 0.61
N GLU A 160 18.37 11.27 0.79
CA GLU A 160 19.11 10.03 1.00
C GLU A 160 19.08 9.54 2.45
N GLY A 161 18.58 10.36 3.38
CA GLY A 161 18.51 10.05 4.81
C GLY A 161 19.83 10.05 5.56
N ASN A 162 20.89 10.63 4.97
CA ASN A 162 22.26 10.36 5.39
C ASN A 162 22.86 11.32 6.43
N GLY A 163 22.46 12.57 6.50
CA GLY A 163 23.22 13.47 7.35
C GLY A 163 22.53 14.75 7.80
N THR A 164 21.45 15.14 7.14
CA THR A 164 20.76 16.42 7.37
C THR A 164 19.63 16.26 8.38
N SER A 165 19.50 17.21 9.30
CA SER A 165 18.33 17.35 10.17
C SER A 165 17.19 18.12 9.46
N LEU A 166 15.96 17.98 9.97
CA LEU A 166 14.85 18.80 9.45
C LEU A 166 15.10 20.29 9.72
N LYS A 167 15.68 20.64 10.86
CA LYS A 167 16.06 22.01 11.18
C LYS A 167 17.00 22.59 10.14
N GLU A 168 18.07 21.88 9.81
CA GLU A 168 19.04 22.30 8.80
C GLU A 168 18.38 22.47 7.44
N LEU A 169 17.57 21.48 6.98
CA LEU A 169 16.82 21.56 5.73
C LEU A 169 15.91 22.78 5.67
N LEU A 170 15.13 23.05 6.73
CA LEU A 170 14.18 24.16 6.75
C LEU A 170 14.89 25.52 6.81
N THR A 171 15.94 25.62 7.62
CA THR A 171 16.75 26.86 7.72
C THR A 171 17.44 27.17 6.38
N HIS A 172 18.06 26.16 5.76
CA HIS A 172 18.63 26.26 4.41
C HIS A 172 17.54 26.64 3.39
N GLY A 173 16.38 25.97 3.46
CA GLY A 173 15.24 26.22 2.57
C GLY A 173 14.70 27.66 2.65
N ILE A 174 14.71 28.29 3.84
CA ILE A 174 14.36 29.72 3.96
C ILE A 174 15.39 30.57 3.20
N SER A 175 16.69 30.32 3.38
CA SER A 175 17.76 31.06 2.71
C SER A 175 17.73 30.92 1.19
N LYS A 176 17.19 29.82 0.68
CA LYS A 176 17.09 29.48 -0.75
C LYS A 176 15.71 29.80 -1.37
N ASN A 177 14.79 30.40 -0.63
CA ASN A 177 13.41 30.65 -1.04
C ASN A 177 12.62 29.37 -1.38
N TRP A 178 12.92 28.24 -0.74
CA TRP A 178 12.12 27.00 -0.81
C TRP A 178 10.93 27.06 0.14
N ILE A 179 10.95 27.92 1.15
CA ILE A 179 9.88 28.11 2.12
C ILE A 179 9.06 29.36 1.75
N ASN A 180 7.77 29.16 1.60
CA ASN A 180 6.81 30.26 1.36
C ASN A 180 6.36 30.87 2.67
N LEU A 181 7.04 31.93 3.11
CA LEU A 181 6.75 32.61 4.37
C LEU A 181 5.36 33.27 4.40
N ASN A 182 4.81 33.65 3.24
CA ASN A 182 3.52 34.35 3.15
C ASN A 182 2.32 33.49 3.58
N ILE A 183 2.49 32.17 3.70
CA ILE A 183 1.40 31.25 4.11
C ILE A 183 1.09 31.36 5.58
N PHE A 184 2.09 31.66 6.43
CA PHE A 184 1.94 31.63 7.89
C PHE A 184 2.28 32.97 8.56
N SER A 185 2.70 33.96 7.81
CA SER A 185 2.97 35.28 8.36
C SER A 185 2.64 36.40 7.37
N SER A 186 2.05 37.45 7.90
CA SER A 186 1.86 38.73 7.21
C SER A 186 2.92 39.77 7.57
N GLU A 187 3.83 39.45 8.50
CA GLU A 187 4.87 40.34 8.97
C GLU A 187 6.11 40.25 8.09
N GLN A 188 6.83 41.37 7.94
CA GLN A 188 8.15 41.37 7.30
C GLN A 188 9.18 41.01 8.35
N TYR A 189 9.76 39.80 8.20
CA TYR A 189 10.87 39.38 9.04
C TYR A 189 12.17 40.05 8.60
N THR A 190 12.99 40.43 9.56
CA THR A 190 14.27 41.11 9.34
C THR A 190 15.44 40.14 9.37
N SER A 191 15.23 38.95 9.95
CA SER A 191 16.29 37.94 10.07
C SER A 191 15.82 36.54 9.69
N LEU A 192 16.78 35.69 9.32
CA LEU A 192 16.55 34.25 9.07
C LEU A 192 15.99 33.55 10.31
N GLN A 193 16.50 33.92 11.50
CA GLN A 193 16.07 33.32 12.77
C GLN A 193 14.60 33.65 13.06
N GLU A 194 14.17 34.91 12.90
CA GLU A 194 12.76 35.28 13.09
C GLU A 194 11.84 34.54 12.14
N SER A 195 12.24 34.37 10.86
CA SER A 195 11.49 33.59 9.89
C SER A 195 11.37 32.12 10.29
N TYR A 196 12.45 31.58 10.83
CA TYR A 196 12.48 30.17 11.27
C TYR A 196 11.65 29.96 12.54
N ASP A 197 11.73 30.85 13.50
CA ASP A 197 10.92 30.78 14.73
C ASP A 197 9.43 30.84 14.43
N ALA A 198 9.01 31.72 13.49
CA ALA A 198 7.63 31.77 13.03
C ALA A 198 7.18 30.49 12.32
N LEU A 199 8.08 29.84 11.57
CA LEU A 199 7.80 28.53 10.96
C LEU A 199 7.60 27.45 12.03
N ILE A 200 8.40 27.42 13.10
CA ILE A 200 8.22 26.49 14.22
C ILE A 200 6.86 26.72 14.90
N ASP A 201 6.49 27.96 15.16
CA ASP A 201 5.20 28.28 15.77
C ASP A 201 4.02 27.87 14.87
N TYR A 202 4.16 28.06 13.57
CA TYR A 202 3.19 27.55 12.59
C TYR A 202 3.07 26.03 12.64
N ILE A 203 4.20 25.31 12.67
CA ILE A 203 4.23 23.84 12.76
C ILE A 203 3.54 23.37 14.04
N ASP A 204 3.89 23.93 15.19
CA ASP A 204 3.28 23.58 16.48
C ASP A 204 1.75 23.82 16.45
N SER A 205 1.33 24.95 15.92
CA SER A 205 -0.09 25.33 15.86
C SER A 205 -0.93 24.34 15.04
N TYR A 206 -0.54 24.03 13.79
CA TYR A 206 -1.37 23.15 12.98
C TYR A 206 -1.32 21.69 13.41
N LEU A 207 -0.19 21.20 13.95
CA LEU A 207 -0.08 19.82 14.40
C LEU A 207 -0.98 19.53 15.61
N ARG A 208 -1.24 20.56 16.45
CA ARG A 208 -2.16 20.45 17.61
C ARG A 208 -3.62 20.27 17.23
N GLU A 209 -3.97 20.40 15.96
CA GLU A 209 -5.33 20.21 15.44
C GLU A 209 -5.39 19.10 14.38
N ASP A 210 -4.25 18.51 14.01
CA ASP A 210 -4.14 17.57 12.92
C ASP A 210 -4.46 16.13 13.35
N THR A 211 -5.65 15.68 13.00
CA THR A 211 -6.09 14.30 13.29
C THR A 211 -5.26 13.22 12.60
N SER A 212 -4.61 13.52 11.47
CA SER A 212 -3.71 12.59 10.79
C SER A 212 -2.41 12.42 11.57
N PHE A 213 -1.92 13.52 12.17
CA PHE A 213 -0.78 13.46 13.09
C PHE A 213 -1.13 12.71 14.37
N TYR A 214 -2.35 12.91 14.92
CA TYR A 214 -2.82 12.16 16.07
C TYR A 214 -2.81 10.64 15.83
N LYS A 215 -3.22 10.19 14.66
CA LYS A 215 -3.16 8.76 14.30
C LYS A 215 -1.74 8.20 14.36
N LYS A 216 -0.71 9.00 14.03
CA LYS A 216 0.69 8.57 14.20
C LYS A 216 1.03 8.34 15.68
N MET A 217 0.56 9.20 16.57
CA MET A 217 0.73 9.01 18.02
C MET A 217 -0.02 7.76 18.51
N TYR A 218 -1.29 7.58 18.09
CA TYR A 218 -2.08 6.39 18.42
C TYR A 218 -1.38 5.09 17.97
N LYS A 219 -0.73 5.07 16.81
CA LYS A 219 0.08 3.93 16.34
C LYS A 219 1.10 3.50 17.39
N TYR A 220 1.88 4.45 17.88
CA TYR A 220 2.93 4.16 18.85
C TYR A 220 2.39 3.88 20.26
N MET A 221 1.27 4.50 20.62
CA MET A 221 0.59 4.15 21.87
C MET A 221 0.09 2.70 21.88
N VAL A 222 -0.45 2.21 20.77
CA VAL A 222 -0.85 0.79 20.59
C VAL A 222 0.39 -0.10 20.59
N ASN A 223 1.44 0.26 19.88
CA ASN A 223 2.69 -0.50 19.78
C ASN A 223 3.39 -0.63 21.15
N ALA A 224 3.39 0.44 21.95
CA ALA A 224 3.97 0.48 23.28
C ALA A 224 3.07 -0.14 24.37
N GLY A 225 1.82 -0.49 24.03
CA GLY A 225 0.86 -1.05 25.00
C GLY A 225 0.21 -0.01 25.92
N ASN A 226 0.37 1.29 25.66
CA ASN A 226 -0.34 2.35 26.39
C ASN A 226 -1.85 2.32 26.11
N ILE A 227 -2.24 1.78 24.97
CA ILE A 227 -3.62 1.41 24.60
C ILE A 227 -3.62 -0.07 24.31
N SER A 228 -4.38 -0.83 25.08
CA SER A 228 -4.47 -2.27 24.91
C SER A 228 -5.43 -2.65 23.79
N GLY A 229 -5.17 -3.79 23.12
CA GLY A 229 -6.12 -4.36 22.16
C GLY A 229 -7.52 -4.58 22.74
N ARG A 230 -7.63 -4.90 24.06
CA ARG A 230 -8.91 -5.02 24.75
C ARG A 230 -9.69 -3.71 24.72
N GLN A 231 -9.06 -2.61 25.10
CA GLN A 231 -9.71 -1.29 25.07
C GLN A 231 -10.20 -0.95 23.67
N ILE A 232 -9.40 -1.23 22.62
CA ILE A 232 -9.80 -0.98 21.24
C ILE A 232 -10.98 -1.85 20.81
N CYS A 233 -10.98 -3.14 21.19
CA CYS A 233 -12.12 -4.03 20.93
C CYS A 233 -13.39 -3.59 21.67
N MET A 234 -13.27 -3.07 22.89
CA MET A 234 -14.39 -2.49 23.65
C MET A 234 -14.96 -1.26 22.98
N LEU A 235 -14.10 -0.39 22.43
CA LEU A 235 -14.55 0.79 21.68
C LEU A 235 -15.42 0.46 20.47
N LEU A 236 -15.27 -0.71 19.84
CA LEU A 236 -16.15 -1.12 18.73
C LEU A 236 -17.62 -1.21 19.19
N TYR A 237 -17.86 -1.65 20.41
CA TYR A 237 -19.19 -1.67 21.02
C TYR A 237 -19.60 -0.30 21.55
N GLU A 238 -18.74 0.37 22.27
CA GLU A 238 -19.01 1.63 22.94
C GLU A 238 -19.29 2.78 21.95
N GLN A 239 -18.71 2.70 20.74
CA GLN A 239 -18.96 3.66 19.65
C GLN A 239 -20.08 3.19 18.68
N GLY A 240 -20.78 2.09 19.01
CA GLY A 240 -21.91 1.59 18.23
C GLY A 240 -21.55 0.99 16.87
N VAL A 241 -20.28 0.60 16.65
CA VAL A 241 -19.87 -0.20 15.50
C VAL A 241 -20.43 -1.61 15.60
N LEU A 242 -20.44 -2.15 16.82
CA LEU A 242 -21.03 -3.44 17.17
C LEU A 242 -22.18 -3.25 18.16
N ASP A 243 -23.18 -4.15 18.11
CA ASP A 243 -24.31 -4.12 19.04
C ASP A 243 -23.87 -4.60 20.43
N MET A 244 -24.15 -3.78 21.45
CA MET A 244 -23.91 -4.12 22.86
C MET A 244 -24.71 -5.34 23.34
N ASN A 245 -25.85 -5.63 22.72
CA ASN A 245 -26.75 -6.71 23.07
C ASN A 245 -26.47 -7.98 22.27
N ASP A 246 -25.19 -8.25 21.93
CA ASP A 246 -24.84 -9.48 21.26
C ASP A 246 -25.24 -10.70 22.11
N GLU A 247 -25.81 -11.74 21.45
CA GLU A 247 -26.35 -12.94 22.09
C GLU A 247 -25.34 -13.69 22.99
N ASN A 248 -24.05 -13.43 22.82
CA ASN A 248 -22.96 -14.12 23.51
C ASN A 248 -22.26 -13.27 24.57
N SER A 249 -22.77 -12.08 24.86
CA SER A 249 -22.21 -11.17 25.88
C SER A 249 -20.70 -10.95 25.76
N ARG A 250 -20.21 -10.80 24.49
CA ARG A 250 -18.76 -10.66 24.22
C ARG A 250 -18.18 -9.38 24.78
N TYR A 251 -18.96 -8.29 24.78
CA TYR A 251 -18.53 -7.06 25.44
C TYR A 251 -18.23 -7.30 26.94
N ALA A 252 -19.13 -7.96 27.67
CA ALA A 252 -18.92 -8.28 29.08
C ALA A 252 -17.72 -9.22 29.29
N SER A 253 -17.52 -10.16 28.37
CA SER A 253 -16.37 -11.08 28.41
C SER A 253 -15.05 -10.35 28.09
N LEU A 254 -15.02 -9.39 27.20
CA LEU A 254 -13.88 -8.52 26.94
C LEU A 254 -13.59 -7.65 28.18
N ALA A 255 -14.61 -6.99 28.74
CA ALA A 255 -14.47 -6.10 29.87
C ALA A 255 -13.94 -6.84 31.13
N SER A 256 -14.43 -8.05 31.40
CA SER A 256 -13.99 -8.89 32.52
C SER A 256 -12.65 -9.60 32.29
N GLY A 257 -12.14 -9.63 31.04
CA GLY A 257 -10.93 -10.35 30.66
C GLY A 257 -11.14 -11.85 30.40
N GLY A 258 -12.38 -12.31 30.35
CA GLY A 258 -12.72 -13.68 29.99
C GLY A 258 -12.54 -14.02 28.50
N LEU A 259 -12.50 -12.98 27.63
CA LEU A 259 -12.19 -13.09 26.22
C LEU A 259 -10.97 -12.23 25.88
N GLY A 260 -9.97 -12.81 25.25
CA GLY A 260 -8.80 -12.09 24.75
C GLY A 260 -9.12 -11.24 23.52
N ALA A 261 -8.42 -10.11 23.39
CA ALA A 261 -8.61 -9.22 22.24
C ALA A 261 -8.24 -9.88 20.91
N TYR A 262 -7.20 -10.70 20.89
CA TYR A 262 -6.78 -11.44 19.70
C TYR A 262 -7.84 -12.45 19.26
N GLU A 263 -8.33 -13.27 20.18
CA GLU A 263 -9.39 -14.25 19.95
C GLU A 263 -10.68 -13.58 19.47
N PHE A 264 -11.00 -12.42 20.05
CA PHE A 264 -12.13 -11.60 19.60
C PHE A 264 -11.94 -11.14 18.16
N MET A 265 -10.77 -10.61 17.78
CA MET A 265 -10.51 -10.17 16.42
C MET A 265 -10.52 -11.33 15.40
N VAL A 266 -9.95 -12.49 15.78
CA VAL A 266 -10.06 -13.72 14.95
C VAL A 266 -11.53 -14.05 14.69
N TYR A 267 -12.36 -14.04 15.75
CA TYR A 267 -13.79 -14.25 15.62
C TYR A 267 -14.46 -13.20 14.72
N ALA A 268 -14.20 -11.91 14.94
CA ALA A 268 -14.82 -10.82 14.20
C ALA A 268 -14.47 -10.87 12.71
N ILE A 269 -13.23 -11.19 12.35
CA ILE A 269 -12.77 -11.32 10.97
C ILE A 269 -13.35 -12.60 10.34
N THR A 270 -13.33 -13.74 11.02
CA THR A 270 -13.87 -15.01 10.53
C THR A 270 -15.35 -14.89 10.17
N ASN A 271 -16.11 -14.17 11.00
CA ASN A 271 -17.55 -13.99 10.81
C ASN A 271 -17.92 -12.73 10.01
N LYS A 272 -16.95 -12.08 9.36
CA LYS A 272 -17.16 -10.87 8.54
C LYS A 272 -17.81 -9.70 9.29
N ILE A 273 -17.71 -9.69 10.59
CA ILE A 273 -18.13 -8.58 11.45
C ILE A 273 -17.20 -7.38 11.22
N ILE A 274 -15.91 -7.66 11.12
CA ILE A 274 -14.88 -6.74 10.63
C ILE A 274 -14.28 -7.38 9.37
N THR A 275 -14.40 -6.68 8.24
CA THR A 275 -13.94 -7.19 6.95
C THR A 275 -12.47 -6.86 6.68
N PRO A 276 -11.77 -7.63 5.84
CA PRO A 276 -10.41 -7.28 5.39
C PRO A 276 -10.33 -5.88 4.75
N ALA A 277 -11.36 -5.47 4.02
CA ALA A 277 -11.44 -4.15 3.42
C ALA A 277 -11.45 -3.03 4.48
N GLN A 278 -12.22 -3.20 5.55
CA GLN A 278 -12.25 -2.24 6.67
C GLN A 278 -10.90 -2.12 7.37
N LEU A 279 -10.15 -3.22 7.47
CA LEU A 279 -8.79 -3.18 8.05
C LEU A 279 -7.77 -2.57 7.10
N ALA A 280 -7.97 -2.68 5.79
CA ALA A 280 -7.04 -2.23 4.73
C ALA A 280 -5.59 -2.73 4.91
N LEU A 281 -5.41 -3.87 5.61
CA LEU A 281 -4.12 -4.56 5.76
C LEU A 281 -3.90 -5.47 4.57
N GLN A 282 -2.70 -5.46 4.00
CA GLN A 282 -2.40 -6.24 2.79
C GLN A 282 -2.27 -7.74 3.08
N PRO A 283 -2.91 -8.62 2.26
CA PRO A 283 -3.80 -8.25 1.14
C PRO A 283 -5.22 -7.91 1.61
N CYS A 284 -5.76 -6.77 1.20
CA CYS A 284 -7.13 -6.35 1.51
C CYS A 284 -8.02 -6.26 0.27
N SER A 285 -7.48 -6.58 -0.90
CA SER A 285 -8.18 -6.45 -2.17
C SER A 285 -7.82 -7.56 -3.15
N ALA A 286 -8.73 -7.85 -4.08
CA ALA A 286 -8.54 -8.82 -5.15
C ALA A 286 -9.48 -8.54 -6.33
N SER A 287 -9.20 -9.15 -7.48
CA SER A 287 -10.11 -9.15 -8.62
C SER A 287 -10.13 -10.49 -9.33
N THR A 288 -11.24 -10.76 -10.02
CA THR A 288 -11.42 -11.95 -10.86
C THR A 288 -12.22 -11.59 -12.09
N VAL A 289 -11.78 -12.06 -13.25
CA VAL A 289 -12.53 -11.99 -14.51
C VAL A 289 -12.76 -13.41 -15.00
N ILE A 290 -14.01 -13.72 -15.36
CA ILE A 290 -14.38 -15.00 -15.98
C ILE A 290 -14.98 -14.72 -17.34
N THR A 291 -14.41 -15.34 -18.37
CA THR A 291 -14.84 -15.19 -19.76
C THR A 291 -15.31 -16.51 -20.35
N ASN A 292 -16.19 -16.44 -21.32
CA ASN A 292 -16.57 -17.56 -22.17
C ASN A 292 -15.54 -17.67 -23.33
N PRO A 293 -14.74 -18.75 -23.42
CA PRO A 293 -13.69 -18.85 -24.44
C PRO A 293 -14.23 -19.01 -25.88
N GLN A 294 -15.54 -19.34 -26.07
CA GLN A 294 -16.12 -19.53 -27.39
C GLN A 294 -16.48 -18.19 -28.09
N ASN A 295 -16.86 -17.18 -27.32
CA ASN A 295 -17.36 -15.91 -27.88
C ASN A 295 -16.76 -14.65 -27.22
N GLY A 296 -15.94 -14.82 -26.17
CA GLY A 296 -15.31 -13.70 -25.46
C GLY A 296 -16.19 -13.00 -24.42
N ASP A 297 -17.45 -13.42 -24.24
CA ASP A 297 -18.34 -12.79 -23.25
C ASP A 297 -17.74 -12.82 -21.86
N ILE A 298 -17.85 -11.69 -21.14
CA ILE A 298 -17.46 -11.59 -19.73
C ILE A 298 -18.66 -12.06 -18.89
N LEU A 299 -18.53 -13.23 -18.27
CA LEU A 299 -19.56 -13.81 -17.40
C LEU A 299 -19.51 -13.27 -15.97
N ALA A 300 -18.33 -12.85 -15.51
CA ALA A 300 -18.15 -12.16 -14.25
C ALA A 300 -16.90 -11.26 -14.30
N MET A 301 -17.00 -10.08 -13.71
CA MET A 301 -15.89 -9.14 -13.51
C MET A 301 -16.02 -8.56 -12.10
N VAL A 302 -15.24 -9.09 -11.17
CA VAL A 302 -15.38 -8.82 -9.74
C VAL A 302 -14.17 -8.10 -9.21
N SER A 303 -14.39 -7.02 -8.48
CA SER A 303 -13.42 -6.33 -7.64
C SER A 303 -13.84 -6.45 -6.17
N TYR A 304 -12.93 -6.83 -5.31
CA TYR A 304 -13.09 -6.77 -3.86
C TYR A 304 -12.07 -5.77 -3.29
N PRO A 305 -12.43 -4.84 -2.39
CA PRO A 305 -13.81 -4.50 -2.07
C PRO A 305 -14.54 -3.81 -3.22
N SER A 306 -15.84 -3.67 -3.08
CA SER A 306 -16.72 -2.97 -4.00
C SER A 306 -17.65 -2.04 -3.21
N TYR A 307 -18.56 -1.37 -3.88
CA TYR A 307 -19.49 -0.40 -3.30
C TYR A 307 -20.92 -0.65 -3.77
N ASP A 308 -21.89 -0.06 -3.05
CA ASP A 308 -23.30 -0.13 -3.40
C ASP A 308 -23.66 0.92 -4.46
N ASN A 309 -23.83 0.49 -5.70
CA ASN A 309 -24.20 1.35 -6.83
C ASN A 309 -25.54 2.07 -6.62
N ASN A 310 -26.49 1.48 -5.85
CA ASN A 310 -27.79 2.09 -5.64
C ASN A 310 -27.68 3.40 -4.85
N LYS A 311 -26.71 3.52 -3.97
CA LYS A 311 -26.47 4.76 -3.20
C LYS A 311 -25.84 5.88 -4.03
N LEU A 312 -25.32 5.55 -5.21
CA LEU A 312 -24.70 6.51 -6.14
C LEU A 312 -25.56 6.75 -7.39
N SER A 313 -26.69 6.05 -7.54
CA SER A 313 -27.61 6.20 -8.65
C SER A 313 -28.74 7.18 -8.31
N GLY A 314 -29.14 8.00 -9.27
CA GLY A 314 -30.15 9.04 -9.05
C GLY A 314 -29.65 10.16 -8.14
N THR A 315 -30.28 10.31 -6.96
CA THR A 315 -29.77 11.24 -5.95
C THR A 315 -28.61 10.60 -5.19
N VAL A 316 -27.39 11.09 -5.43
CA VAL A 316 -26.18 10.57 -4.81
C VAL A 316 -26.20 10.79 -3.28
N ASP A 317 -25.98 9.74 -2.51
CA ASP A 317 -25.71 9.83 -1.08
C ASP A 317 -24.30 10.42 -0.87
N ALA A 318 -24.23 11.72 -0.64
CA ALA A 318 -22.98 12.46 -0.50
C ALA A 318 -22.13 11.96 0.69
N LYS A 319 -22.75 11.52 1.78
CA LYS A 319 -22.02 10.98 2.95
C LYS A 319 -21.36 9.64 2.59
N TYR A 320 -22.11 8.78 1.91
CA TYR A 320 -21.57 7.50 1.43
C TYR A 320 -20.48 7.70 0.39
N PHE A 321 -20.67 8.58 -0.58
CA PHE A 321 -19.66 8.90 -1.59
C PHE A 321 -18.34 9.40 -0.95
N ASN A 322 -18.43 10.33 0.01
CA ASN A 322 -17.27 10.82 0.76
C ASN A 322 -16.58 9.70 1.56
N SER A 323 -17.35 8.74 2.11
CA SER A 323 -16.74 7.58 2.79
C SER A 323 -15.95 6.70 1.84
N LEU A 324 -16.41 6.50 0.59
CA LEU A 324 -15.71 5.71 -0.42
C LEU A 324 -14.41 6.36 -0.92
N ILE A 325 -14.41 7.70 -1.10
CA ILE A 325 -13.20 8.44 -1.53
C ILE A 325 -12.08 8.35 -0.47
N ASN A 326 -12.47 8.37 0.81
CA ASN A 326 -11.53 8.36 1.93
C ASN A 326 -11.22 6.93 2.43
N ASP A 327 -11.77 5.90 1.81
CA ASP A 327 -11.54 4.50 2.17
C ASP A 327 -10.17 4.04 1.64
N LYS A 328 -9.27 3.65 2.53
CA LYS A 328 -7.92 3.18 2.18
C LYS A 328 -7.91 1.90 1.35
N ALA A 329 -8.96 1.10 1.43
CA ALA A 329 -9.12 -0.07 0.57
C ALA A 329 -9.54 0.30 -0.86
N ALA A 330 -9.81 1.59 -1.13
CA ALA A 330 -10.15 2.15 -2.44
C ALA A 330 -11.21 1.33 -3.21
N PRO A 331 -12.44 1.20 -2.66
CA PRO A 331 -13.48 0.33 -3.23
C PRO A 331 -14.01 0.82 -4.59
N MET A 332 -13.77 2.08 -4.94
CA MET A 332 -14.20 2.65 -6.23
C MET A 332 -13.30 2.25 -7.41
N ILE A 333 -12.11 1.71 -7.16
CA ILE A 333 -11.21 1.24 -8.21
C ILE A 333 -11.73 -0.10 -8.75
N ASN A 334 -12.05 -0.17 -10.04
CA ASN A 334 -12.27 -1.45 -10.71
C ASN A 334 -10.93 -2.16 -10.92
N ARG A 335 -10.58 -3.02 -9.99
CA ARG A 335 -9.27 -3.69 -10.00
C ARG A 335 -9.07 -4.64 -11.18
N ALA A 336 -10.15 -5.12 -11.76
CA ALA A 336 -10.08 -5.98 -12.93
C ALA A 336 -9.55 -5.25 -14.18
N THR A 337 -9.83 -3.93 -14.30
CA THR A 337 -9.47 -3.13 -15.47
C THR A 337 -8.50 -1.99 -15.17
N GLN A 338 -8.37 -1.57 -13.90
CA GLN A 338 -7.61 -0.37 -13.53
C GLN A 338 -6.39 -0.64 -12.64
N SER A 339 -6.27 -1.84 -12.04
CA SER A 339 -5.08 -2.15 -11.21
C SER A 339 -3.89 -2.53 -12.07
N PHE A 340 -2.73 -1.99 -11.70
CA PHE A 340 -1.44 -2.40 -12.24
C PHE A 340 -0.85 -3.47 -11.31
N THR A 341 -0.88 -4.71 -11.75
CA THR A 341 -0.29 -5.84 -11.01
C THR A 341 0.72 -6.54 -11.91
N ALA A 342 1.93 -6.78 -11.38
CA ALA A 342 2.92 -7.54 -12.10
C ALA A 342 2.40 -8.96 -12.36
N PRO A 343 2.49 -9.48 -13.61
CA PRO A 343 1.98 -10.81 -13.94
C PRO A 343 2.74 -11.93 -13.21
N GLY A 344 3.96 -11.65 -12.77
CA GLY A 344 4.81 -12.65 -12.12
C GLY A 344 5.02 -13.88 -12.99
N SER A 345 5.09 -15.06 -12.35
CA SER A 345 5.39 -16.33 -13.04
C SER A 345 4.37 -16.73 -14.12
N THR A 346 3.19 -16.09 -14.18
CA THR A 346 2.23 -16.34 -15.27
C THR A 346 2.73 -15.81 -16.61
N TYR A 347 3.75 -14.96 -16.62
CA TYR A 347 4.41 -14.47 -17.84
C TYR A 347 5.44 -15.46 -18.43
N LYS A 348 5.92 -16.44 -17.66
CA LYS A 348 6.95 -17.41 -18.11
C LYS A 348 6.59 -18.19 -19.39
N PRO A 349 5.33 -18.56 -19.65
CA PRO A 349 4.95 -19.11 -20.96
C PRO A 349 5.25 -18.16 -22.13
N CYS A 350 4.98 -16.86 -21.99
CA CYS A 350 5.31 -15.85 -23.00
C CYS A 350 6.84 -15.82 -23.26
N THR A 351 7.63 -15.77 -22.19
CA THR A 351 9.10 -15.85 -22.27
C THR A 351 9.58 -17.15 -22.96
N THR A 352 8.91 -18.27 -22.70
CA THR A 352 9.22 -19.55 -23.34
C THR A 352 8.97 -19.48 -24.84
N ILE A 353 7.83 -18.94 -25.27
CA ILE A 353 7.49 -18.76 -26.68
C ILE A 353 8.54 -17.87 -27.36
N ALA A 354 8.87 -16.71 -26.75
CA ALA A 354 9.90 -15.81 -27.25
C ALA A 354 11.25 -16.53 -27.41
N GLY A 355 11.66 -17.30 -26.41
CA GLY A 355 12.92 -18.02 -26.42
C GLY A 355 12.98 -19.14 -27.49
N MET A 356 11.88 -19.86 -27.70
CA MET A 356 11.80 -20.92 -28.68
C MET A 356 11.73 -20.37 -30.12
N ASP A 357 10.87 -19.39 -30.36
CA ASP A 357 10.68 -18.84 -31.72
C ASP A 357 11.92 -18.08 -32.22
N THR A 358 12.66 -17.43 -31.32
CA THR A 358 13.95 -16.79 -31.67
C THR A 358 15.10 -17.78 -31.82
N GLY A 359 14.90 -19.07 -31.52
CA GLY A 359 15.95 -20.09 -31.48
C GLY A 359 16.93 -19.91 -30.30
N THR A 360 16.63 -19.04 -29.34
CA THR A 360 17.45 -18.83 -28.13
C THR A 360 17.47 -20.07 -27.25
N ILE A 361 16.36 -20.80 -27.19
CA ILE A 361 16.21 -22.10 -26.53
C ILE A 361 15.45 -23.06 -27.43
N SER A 362 15.57 -24.34 -27.15
CA SER A 362 14.74 -25.44 -27.69
C SER A 362 14.03 -26.16 -26.54
N SER A 363 13.12 -27.08 -26.85
CA SER A 363 12.44 -27.91 -25.82
C SER A 363 13.42 -28.73 -24.96
N GLY A 364 14.59 -29.07 -25.49
CA GLY A 364 15.66 -29.81 -24.79
C GLY A 364 16.74 -28.95 -24.16
N THR A 365 16.67 -27.61 -24.31
CA THR A 365 17.67 -26.73 -23.71
C THR A 365 17.59 -26.79 -22.19
N THR A 366 18.71 -27.19 -21.58
CA THR A 366 18.82 -27.39 -20.14
C THR A 366 19.66 -26.29 -19.50
N PHE A 367 19.15 -25.67 -18.42
CA PHE A 367 19.91 -24.79 -17.52
C PHE A 367 19.91 -25.38 -16.11
N TYR A 368 21.06 -25.29 -15.43
CA TYR A 368 21.19 -25.75 -14.05
C TYR A 368 20.82 -24.63 -13.08
N CYS A 369 19.87 -24.91 -12.20
CA CYS A 369 19.45 -23.98 -11.13
C CYS A 369 20.15 -24.37 -9.81
N SER A 370 21.12 -23.58 -9.41
CA SER A 370 21.78 -23.67 -8.08
C SER A 370 21.06 -22.89 -6.98
N GLY A 371 19.95 -22.20 -7.30
CA GLY A 371 19.28 -21.24 -6.42
C GLY A 371 19.69 -19.80 -6.66
N SER A 372 20.71 -19.54 -7.49
CA SER A 372 21.21 -18.21 -7.83
C SER A 372 21.55 -18.13 -9.33
N PHE A 373 21.43 -16.94 -9.90
CA PHE A 373 21.86 -16.65 -11.28
C PHE A 373 23.10 -15.74 -11.25
N ASP A 374 24.27 -16.35 -11.45
CA ASP A 374 25.56 -15.72 -11.13
C ASP A 374 26.21 -14.96 -12.31
N LYS A 375 25.49 -14.80 -13.44
CA LYS A 375 26.02 -14.07 -14.62
C LYS A 375 25.94 -12.54 -14.47
N VAL A 376 25.29 -12.04 -13.42
CA VAL A 376 25.12 -10.60 -13.14
C VAL A 376 25.31 -10.31 -11.66
N THR A 377 25.64 -9.06 -11.32
CA THR A 377 25.81 -8.61 -9.94
C THR A 377 24.89 -7.42 -9.69
N PRO A 378 24.07 -7.44 -8.63
CA PRO A 378 23.86 -8.54 -7.69
C PRO A 378 23.19 -9.74 -8.36
N ALA A 379 23.53 -10.97 -7.93
CA ALA A 379 22.99 -12.21 -8.47
C ALA A 379 21.54 -12.44 -8.01
N PRO A 380 20.52 -12.40 -8.91
CA PRO A 380 19.14 -12.63 -8.53
C PRO A 380 18.91 -14.08 -8.12
N LYS A 381 18.02 -14.29 -7.14
CA LYS A 381 17.79 -15.59 -6.51
C LYS A 381 16.57 -16.30 -7.10
N CYS A 382 16.61 -17.62 -7.10
CA CYS A 382 15.41 -18.43 -7.27
C CYS A 382 14.61 -18.45 -5.97
N TRP A 383 13.30 -18.64 -6.07
CA TRP A 383 12.46 -18.85 -4.89
C TRP A 383 12.88 -20.10 -4.09
N ARG A 384 13.38 -21.14 -4.78
CA ARG A 384 13.99 -22.30 -4.15
C ARG A 384 15.51 -22.07 -4.04
N LEU A 385 15.96 -21.65 -2.88
CA LEU A 385 17.36 -21.26 -2.64
C LEU A 385 18.34 -22.42 -2.77
N SER A 386 17.90 -23.68 -2.51
CA SER A 386 18.72 -24.90 -2.74
C SER A 386 18.83 -25.28 -4.23
N GLY A 387 18.13 -24.58 -5.10
CA GLY A 387 18.07 -24.86 -6.54
C GLY A 387 17.11 -25.97 -6.91
N HIS A 388 16.81 -26.05 -8.21
CA HIS A 388 15.96 -27.09 -8.81
C HIS A 388 16.80 -28.19 -9.53
N GLY A 389 18.11 -27.95 -9.69
CA GLY A 389 18.97 -28.82 -10.52
C GLY A 389 18.84 -28.49 -12.00
N GLY A 390 18.93 -29.53 -12.83
CA GLY A 390 18.81 -29.43 -14.30
C GLY A 390 17.35 -29.25 -14.71
N GLU A 391 17.02 -28.12 -15.36
CA GLU A 391 15.68 -27.77 -15.82
C GLU A 391 15.62 -27.61 -17.33
N VAL A 392 14.56 -28.12 -17.95
CA VAL A 392 14.16 -27.82 -19.33
C VAL A 392 12.91 -26.92 -19.27
N ALA A 393 12.51 -26.31 -20.40
CA ALA A 393 11.39 -25.35 -20.43
C ALA A 393 10.12 -25.88 -19.75
N ALA A 394 9.72 -27.13 -20.01
CA ALA A 394 8.50 -27.71 -19.43
C ALA A 394 8.59 -27.85 -17.90
N THR A 395 9.72 -28.40 -17.38
CA THR A 395 9.89 -28.50 -15.92
C THR A 395 10.09 -27.18 -15.26
N ALA A 396 10.78 -26.25 -15.91
CA ALA A 396 10.97 -24.87 -15.40
C ALA A 396 9.65 -24.08 -15.28
N ILE A 397 8.67 -24.30 -16.17
CA ILE A 397 7.31 -23.74 -16.04
C ILE A 397 6.60 -24.41 -14.86
N ARG A 398 6.60 -25.77 -14.81
CA ARG A 398 5.95 -26.53 -13.73
C ARG A 398 6.47 -26.11 -12.35
N ASP A 399 7.78 -26.01 -12.20
CA ASP A 399 8.47 -25.75 -10.93
C ASP A 399 8.68 -24.25 -10.69
N SER A 400 8.20 -23.42 -11.63
CA SER A 400 8.35 -21.95 -11.60
C SER A 400 9.81 -21.50 -11.36
N CYS A 401 10.78 -22.16 -11.98
CA CYS A 401 12.20 -21.93 -11.76
C CYS A 401 12.64 -20.57 -12.30
N ASN A 402 12.97 -19.61 -11.41
CA ASN A 402 13.43 -18.29 -11.84
C ASN A 402 14.77 -18.33 -12.58
N VAL A 403 15.73 -19.16 -12.12
CA VAL A 403 17.07 -19.22 -12.73
C VAL A 403 17.02 -19.69 -14.19
N TYR A 404 16.12 -20.62 -14.53
CA TYR A 404 15.91 -20.99 -15.92
C TYR A 404 15.53 -19.77 -16.76
N PHE A 405 14.54 -19.02 -16.32
CA PHE A 405 14.03 -17.84 -17.05
C PHE A 405 14.98 -16.64 -17.01
N TYR A 406 15.80 -16.48 -15.97
CA TYR A 406 16.91 -15.52 -15.99
C TYR A 406 17.91 -15.84 -17.09
N ASN A 407 18.24 -17.13 -17.33
CA ASN A 407 19.08 -17.54 -18.45
C ASN A 407 18.42 -17.24 -19.80
N VAL A 408 17.11 -17.50 -19.94
CA VAL A 408 16.38 -17.14 -21.17
C VAL A 408 16.42 -15.65 -21.42
N GLY A 409 16.08 -14.82 -20.41
CA GLY A 409 16.11 -13.36 -20.53
C GLY A 409 17.50 -12.79 -20.81
N TYR A 410 18.54 -13.36 -20.20
CA TYR A 410 19.92 -13.00 -20.49
C TYR A 410 20.30 -13.35 -21.94
N ASN A 411 20.00 -14.57 -22.39
CA ASN A 411 20.34 -15.03 -23.74
C ASN A 411 19.54 -14.26 -24.82
N LEU A 412 18.27 -13.89 -24.57
CA LEU A 412 17.49 -13.01 -25.44
C LEU A 412 18.12 -11.61 -25.57
N ALA A 413 18.87 -11.16 -24.56
CA ALA A 413 19.60 -9.90 -24.59
C ALA A 413 20.99 -10.00 -25.27
N CYS A 414 21.49 -11.21 -25.52
CA CYS A 414 22.73 -11.42 -26.24
C CYS A 414 22.50 -11.31 -27.75
N ARG A 415 23.18 -10.36 -28.40
CA ARG A 415 23.18 -10.22 -29.84
C ARG A 415 23.98 -11.33 -30.51
N LYS A 416 23.86 -11.46 -31.85
CA LYS A 416 24.62 -12.46 -32.64
C LYS A 416 26.13 -12.31 -32.53
N ASP A 417 26.62 -11.12 -32.23
CA ASP A 417 28.04 -10.83 -31.98
C ASP A 417 28.51 -11.16 -30.55
N GLY A 418 27.60 -11.68 -29.71
CA GLY A 418 27.87 -12.04 -28.31
C GLY A 418 27.74 -10.87 -27.34
N THR A 419 27.43 -9.64 -27.78
CA THR A 419 27.27 -8.49 -26.88
C THR A 419 25.94 -8.54 -26.14
N TYR A 420 25.98 -8.34 -24.83
CA TYR A 420 24.78 -8.23 -23.99
C TYR A 420 24.16 -6.83 -24.11
N ASN A 421 22.88 -6.75 -24.38
CA ASN A 421 22.10 -5.52 -24.41
C ASN A 421 20.70 -5.75 -23.85
N SER A 422 20.47 -5.26 -22.62
CA SER A 422 19.19 -5.46 -21.90
C SER A 422 18.00 -4.90 -22.67
N THR A 423 18.14 -3.73 -23.33
CA THR A 423 17.08 -3.13 -24.14
C THR A 423 16.68 -4.00 -25.34
N TYR A 424 17.64 -4.67 -25.95
CA TYR A 424 17.37 -5.63 -27.04
C TYR A 424 16.55 -6.83 -26.54
N GLY A 425 16.91 -7.36 -25.35
CA GLY A 425 16.17 -8.43 -24.70
C GLY A 425 14.76 -8.05 -24.29
N THR A 426 14.58 -6.86 -23.69
CA THR A 426 13.23 -6.35 -23.31
C THR A 426 12.38 -6.08 -24.53
N SER A 427 12.92 -5.46 -25.60
CA SER A 427 12.19 -5.24 -26.85
C SER A 427 11.76 -6.57 -27.50
N THR A 428 12.57 -7.62 -27.40
CA THR A 428 12.18 -8.97 -27.86
C THR A 428 11.01 -9.50 -27.05
N LEU A 429 11.07 -9.47 -25.72
CA LEU A 429 9.97 -9.90 -24.87
C LEU A 429 8.68 -9.09 -25.13
N GLN A 430 8.80 -7.78 -25.31
CA GLN A 430 7.68 -6.90 -25.65
C GLN A 430 7.03 -7.29 -26.97
N LYS A 431 7.83 -7.57 -28.02
CA LYS A 431 7.31 -8.07 -29.31
C LYS A 431 6.40 -9.28 -29.15
N TYR A 432 6.78 -10.24 -28.29
CA TYR A 432 5.96 -11.42 -28.07
C TYR A 432 4.76 -11.15 -27.17
N SER A 433 4.86 -10.19 -26.24
CA SER A 433 3.70 -9.68 -25.51
C SER A 433 2.68 -9.05 -26.46
N ASP A 434 3.14 -8.26 -27.42
CA ASP A 434 2.27 -7.64 -28.44
C ASP A 434 1.58 -8.72 -29.30
N LEU A 435 2.32 -9.71 -29.78
CA LEU A 435 1.80 -10.81 -30.58
C LEU A 435 0.75 -11.66 -29.83
N LEU A 436 0.87 -11.76 -28.51
CA LEU A 436 -0.07 -12.46 -27.63
C LEU A 436 -1.20 -11.57 -27.10
N GLY A 437 -1.28 -10.29 -27.55
CA GLY A 437 -2.30 -9.35 -27.11
C GLY A 437 -2.15 -8.84 -25.68
N LEU A 438 -1.00 -9.05 -25.03
CA LEU A 438 -0.76 -8.68 -23.64
C LEU A 438 -0.39 -7.21 -23.45
N SER A 439 -0.09 -6.48 -24.54
CA SER A 439 0.33 -5.08 -24.54
C SER A 439 -0.75 -4.13 -25.02
N THR A 440 -1.93 -4.62 -25.32
CA THR A 440 -3.08 -3.83 -25.79
C THR A 440 -4.22 -3.90 -24.80
N LYS A 441 -5.08 -2.87 -24.79
CA LYS A 441 -6.33 -2.92 -24.04
C LYS A 441 -7.19 -4.06 -24.54
N ALA A 442 -7.93 -4.68 -23.60
CA ALA A 442 -8.85 -5.79 -23.93
C ALA A 442 -10.06 -5.32 -24.79
N GLY A 443 -10.37 -4.02 -24.76
CA GLY A 443 -11.47 -3.42 -25.53
C GLY A 443 -12.81 -3.59 -24.85
N VAL A 444 -12.83 -3.74 -23.54
CA VAL A 444 -14.06 -3.69 -22.75
C VAL A 444 -14.71 -2.31 -22.80
N GLU A 445 -16.04 -2.24 -22.70
CA GLU A 445 -16.80 -0.98 -22.85
C GLU A 445 -16.70 -0.04 -21.63
N ILE A 446 -15.98 -0.44 -20.60
CA ILE A 446 -15.72 0.38 -19.41
C ILE A 446 -14.27 0.86 -19.38
N GLU A 447 -13.97 1.79 -18.47
CA GLU A 447 -12.61 2.34 -18.33
C GLU A 447 -11.59 1.25 -18.02
N GLU A 448 -10.53 1.21 -18.82
CA GLU A 448 -9.43 0.26 -18.72
C GLU A 448 -8.09 1.00 -18.81
N ASN A 449 -7.16 0.70 -17.89
CA ASN A 449 -5.81 1.22 -17.97
C ASN A 449 -5.02 0.58 -19.11
N SER A 450 -4.14 1.35 -19.74
CA SER A 450 -3.24 0.82 -20.77
C SER A 450 -2.20 -0.09 -20.12
N PRO A 451 -1.97 -1.30 -20.66
CA PRO A 451 -0.89 -2.17 -20.20
C PRO A 451 0.47 -1.47 -20.20
N GLN A 452 1.31 -1.78 -19.22
CA GLN A 452 2.66 -1.24 -19.12
C GLN A 452 3.68 -2.36 -19.31
N ALA A 453 4.53 -2.23 -20.32
CA ALA A 453 5.61 -3.16 -20.58
C ALA A 453 6.85 -2.80 -19.75
N SER A 454 7.57 -3.81 -19.27
CA SER A 454 8.89 -3.60 -18.66
C SER A 454 9.91 -3.16 -19.71
N ASN A 455 10.68 -2.11 -19.41
CA ASN A 455 11.65 -1.52 -20.32
C ASN A 455 13.09 -1.48 -19.80
N THR A 456 13.33 -1.95 -18.57
CA THR A 456 14.61 -1.70 -17.89
C THR A 456 15.53 -2.90 -17.77
N ASN A 457 15.03 -4.12 -17.60
CA ASN A 457 15.86 -5.29 -17.33
C ASN A 457 15.27 -6.57 -17.94
N SER A 458 15.89 -7.10 -19.00
CA SER A 458 15.44 -8.31 -19.67
C SER A 458 15.47 -9.56 -18.80
N ILE A 459 16.43 -9.69 -17.89
CA ILE A 459 16.57 -10.82 -16.98
C ILE A 459 15.39 -10.86 -16.01
N ALA A 460 15.12 -9.74 -15.35
CA ALA A 460 13.97 -9.64 -14.45
C ALA A 460 12.65 -9.74 -15.24
N SER A 461 12.52 -9.07 -16.38
CA SER A 461 11.31 -9.11 -17.21
C SER A 461 10.91 -10.51 -17.65
N ALA A 462 11.88 -11.41 -17.84
CA ALA A 462 11.64 -12.79 -18.25
C ALA A 462 10.86 -13.64 -17.23
N ILE A 463 10.79 -13.23 -15.98
CA ILE A 463 9.98 -13.86 -14.93
C ILE A 463 8.70 -13.09 -14.57
N GLY A 464 8.41 -12.00 -15.30
CA GLY A 464 7.18 -11.22 -15.21
C GLY A 464 7.10 -10.11 -14.15
N PRO A 465 8.17 -9.65 -13.48
CA PRO A 465 8.06 -8.44 -12.70
C PRO A 465 7.99 -7.25 -13.64
N VAL A 466 6.98 -6.41 -13.46
CA VAL A 466 6.90 -5.08 -14.05
C VAL A 466 7.59 -4.12 -13.09
N SER A 467 8.45 -3.25 -13.61
CA SER A 467 9.14 -2.26 -12.77
C SER A 467 8.16 -1.18 -12.34
N TYR A 468 7.52 -1.33 -11.18
CA TYR A 468 6.73 -0.29 -10.54
C TYR A 468 7.63 0.57 -9.67
N THR A 469 8.24 1.59 -10.24
CA THR A 469 9.02 2.56 -9.47
C THR A 469 8.17 3.68 -8.86
N HIS A 470 6.87 3.78 -9.17
CA HIS A 470 6.04 4.88 -8.67
C HIS A 470 4.99 4.53 -7.61
N LEU A 471 4.68 3.25 -7.37
CA LEU A 471 3.77 2.87 -6.28
C LEU A 471 4.48 2.47 -4.98
N ARG A 472 5.78 2.18 -5.02
CA ARG A 472 6.56 1.84 -3.81
C ARG A 472 6.95 3.04 -2.94
N ALA A 473 6.89 4.25 -3.44
CA ALA A 473 7.24 5.44 -2.65
C ALA A 473 6.25 5.73 -1.50
N HIS A 474 5.05 5.14 -1.53
CA HIS A 474 4.07 5.24 -0.45
C HIS A 474 3.97 3.99 0.43
N GLU A 475 4.53 2.84 0.01
CA GLU A 475 4.48 1.60 0.78
C GLU A 475 5.73 1.37 1.65
N THR A 476 6.86 2.00 1.32
CA THR A 476 8.11 1.85 2.10
C THR A 476 8.16 2.69 3.37
N LEU A 477 7.14 3.49 3.66
CA LEU A 477 7.01 4.25 4.91
C LEU A 477 6.01 3.63 5.90
N SER A 478 5.43 2.49 5.56
CA SER A 478 4.59 1.70 6.47
C SER A 478 5.28 0.45 7.02
N ASP A 479 6.52 0.21 6.65
CA ASP A 479 7.33 -0.92 7.16
C ASP A 479 8.27 -0.49 8.27
#